data_8c7c4cdcf254c61e84abc3ff411e6be3
#
_entry.id   8c7c4cdcf254c61e84abc3ff411e6be3
#
_cell.length_a   1.000
_cell.length_b   1.000
_cell.length_c   1.000
_cell.angle_alpha   90.00
_cell.angle_beta   90.00
_cell.angle_gamma   90.00
#
_symmetry.space_group_name_H-M   'P 1'
#
loop_
_entity.id
_entity.type
_entity.pdbx_description
1 polymer ?
#
loop_
_entity_poly.entity_id
_entity_poly.type
_entity_poly.pdbx_seq_one_letter_code
_entity_poly.pdbx_strand_id
1 'polypeptide(L)'
;PTNYTAQVKKQLQDSAGYDGVIALVKRGDTTFAEKVQNAMDNGADAVIIYNNLSGTIRMSLGEGDDPVPTCAISMDAGKVFVDNAKKNVGTISVNANYKAGPFMSDFSSWGPLPDLQLKPEITAHGGEITSAVAGGYDIYSGTSMAAPNMAGAVALLRQYLKTTTDLSGTALNARVNQMLMSTATIALNEEGNPYSPRKQGAGLAGIADAIAAESYITVRDKDGNIRDKTKIELYDDKEKTGVYTFSFLVNNLSGKAETYDPQVWVMTETLASDKKTVAEKAYILSDSTITLEADGKAVSGNITVPAGKTVSVTVTIKLGDAGRKYLDESFVNGMYVEGFVSLQATGKTKVTIGLPYLAFYGDWNDAPLFDYSEYELAESQKDTGVPAEDKLVASAASTKVIGMYYDDKYILSMGSYLYSMEESDVAIYPDPDKIALSMFDTAGQRTIYELYMVYAGLLRGAAYMDIEITDDATGDVVYKEVKENVSKSYAAGGSNR
;
A
#
# COMPACT_ATOMS: atom_id res chain seq x y z
N PRO A 1 30.73 0.95 17.54
CA PRO A 1 30.01 0.37 18.66
C PRO A 1 30.77 0.70 19.94
N THR A 2 30.24 1.62 20.73
CA THR A 2 30.79 1.97 22.04
C THR A 2 30.51 0.78 22.96
N ASN A 3 31.54 0.06 23.33
CA ASN A 3 31.44 -1.01 24.35
C ASN A 3 30.98 -0.35 25.65
N TYR A 4 29.72 -0.49 25.97
CA TYR A 4 29.23 -0.21 27.32
C TYR A 4 29.74 -1.31 28.23
N THR A 5 30.90 -1.05 28.83
CA THR A 5 31.50 -1.99 29.76
C THR A 5 30.64 -2.12 31.01
N ALA A 6 30.73 -3.24 31.72
CA ALA A 6 30.08 -3.46 33.02
C ALA A 6 30.31 -2.26 33.99
N GLN A 7 31.37 -1.51 33.78
CA GLN A 7 31.73 -0.32 34.53
C GLN A 7 30.81 0.87 34.24
N VAL A 8 30.35 1.06 32.97
CA VAL A 8 29.38 2.11 32.59
C VAL A 8 28.01 1.73 33.11
N LYS A 9 27.63 0.46 33.02
CA LYS A 9 26.39 -0.05 33.59
C LYS A 9 26.32 0.22 35.11
N LYS A 10 27.38 -0.06 35.81
CA LYS A 10 27.51 0.19 37.25
C LYS A 10 27.46 1.68 37.58
N GLN A 11 28.14 2.53 36.81
CA GLN A 11 28.11 3.98 37.02
C GLN A 11 26.71 4.56 36.81
N LEU A 12 25.95 4.07 35.80
CA LEU A 12 24.57 4.49 35.53
C LEU A 12 23.63 4.02 36.67
N GLN A 13 23.80 2.79 37.15
CA GLN A 13 23.05 2.26 38.27
C GLN A 13 23.34 3.02 39.57
N ASP A 14 24.61 3.26 39.87
CA ASP A 14 25.06 3.96 41.08
C ASP A 14 24.66 5.46 41.09
N SER A 15 24.59 6.10 39.91
CA SER A 15 24.28 7.53 39.81
C SER A 15 22.81 7.88 39.74
N ALA A 16 21.94 6.97 39.31
CA ALA A 16 20.53 7.24 38.99
C ALA A 16 19.51 6.41 39.79
N GLY A 17 19.95 5.38 40.54
CA GLY A 17 19.04 4.50 41.29
C GLY A 17 18.17 3.60 40.40
N TYR A 18 18.61 3.30 39.16
CA TYR A 18 17.90 2.44 38.22
C TYR A 18 18.42 1.02 38.23
N ASP A 19 17.50 0.06 38.15
CA ASP A 19 17.83 -1.38 38.12
C ASP A 19 18.09 -1.94 36.72
N GLY A 20 18.06 -1.12 35.65
CA GLY A 20 18.23 -1.61 34.28
C GLY A 20 18.71 -0.58 33.28
N VAL A 21 19.19 -1.06 32.12
CA VAL A 21 19.68 -0.27 31.00
C VAL A 21 18.83 -0.54 29.75
N ILE A 22 18.25 0.54 29.16
CA ILE A 22 17.56 0.48 27.89
C ILE A 22 18.50 1.00 26.81
N ALA A 23 18.85 0.16 25.84
CA ALA A 23 19.60 0.57 24.68
C ALA A 23 18.70 1.26 23.64
N LEU A 24 19.06 2.46 23.22
CA LEU A 24 18.43 3.16 22.10
C LEU A 24 19.32 3.00 20.86
N VAL A 25 18.81 2.29 19.85
CA VAL A 25 19.57 1.88 18.67
C VAL A 25 18.93 2.43 17.41
N LYS A 26 19.72 3.03 16.53
CA LYS A 26 19.25 3.46 15.21
C LYS A 26 19.16 2.28 14.25
N ARG A 27 18.08 2.20 13.46
CA ARG A 27 18.01 1.31 12.30
C ARG A 27 19.15 1.67 11.32
N GLY A 28 19.76 0.68 10.65
CA GLY A 28 20.87 0.87 9.69
C GLY A 28 21.28 -0.48 9.10
N ASP A 29 22.52 -0.63 8.73
CA ASP A 29 23.05 -1.68 7.84
C ASP A 29 23.05 -3.11 8.40
N THR A 30 22.88 -3.32 9.70
CA THR A 30 22.81 -4.64 10.32
C THR A 30 21.37 -5.06 10.61
N THR A 31 21.13 -6.36 10.72
CA THR A 31 19.81 -6.91 11.03
C THR A 31 19.31 -6.47 12.41
N PHE A 32 18.00 -6.54 12.62
CA PHE A 32 17.41 -6.22 13.94
C PHE A 32 17.89 -7.20 15.01
N ALA A 33 17.99 -8.49 14.66
CA ALA A 33 18.53 -9.53 15.56
C ALA A 33 19.96 -9.21 16.01
N GLU A 34 20.86 -8.88 15.08
CA GLU A 34 22.24 -8.49 15.41
C GLU A 34 22.31 -7.24 16.29
N LYS A 35 21.44 -6.25 16.04
CA LYS A 35 21.37 -5.04 16.88
C LYS A 35 20.94 -5.36 18.31
N VAL A 36 19.93 -6.21 18.45
CA VAL A 36 19.44 -6.63 19.77
C VAL A 36 20.50 -7.47 20.48
N GLN A 37 21.11 -8.45 19.79
CA GLN A 37 22.17 -9.26 20.34
C GLN A 37 23.37 -8.41 20.80
N ASN A 38 23.82 -7.48 19.97
CA ASN A 38 24.88 -6.55 20.34
C ASN A 38 24.54 -5.69 21.56
N ALA A 39 23.28 -5.27 21.70
CA ALA A 39 22.83 -4.52 22.86
C ALA A 39 22.83 -5.40 24.13
N MET A 40 22.35 -6.63 24.02
CA MET A 40 22.37 -7.62 25.10
C MET A 40 23.80 -7.94 25.56
N ASP A 41 24.70 -8.20 24.62
CA ASP A 41 26.11 -8.47 24.89
C ASP A 41 26.80 -7.30 25.63
N ASN A 42 26.28 -6.08 25.43
CA ASN A 42 26.74 -4.89 26.13
C ASN A 42 25.90 -4.54 27.37
N GLY A 43 25.06 -5.46 27.82
CA GLY A 43 24.36 -5.40 29.11
C GLY A 43 23.06 -4.59 29.08
N ALA A 44 22.41 -4.48 27.95
CA ALA A 44 21.05 -3.90 27.88
C ALA A 44 20.01 -4.89 28.43
N ASP A 45 19.09 -4.40 29.21
CA ASP A 45 17.96 -5.14 29.76
C ASP A 45 16.69 -4.96 28.90
N ALA A 46 16.69 -3.97 28.00
CA ALA A 46 15.67 -3.75 26.96
C ALA A 46 16.29 -2.97 25.77
N VAL A 47 15.64 -3.03 24.59
CA VAL A 47 16.12 -2.34 23.40
C VAL A 47 14.98 -1.56 22.76
N ILE A 48 15.24 -0.29 22.41
CA ILE A 48 14.38 0.52 21.57
C ILE A 48 15.10 0.78 20.26
N ILE A 49 14.52 0.35 19.15
CA ILE A 49 15.06 0.61 17.81
C ILE A 49 14.25 1.71 17.14
N TYR A 50 14.88 2.83 16.79
CA TYR A 50 14.20 3.89 16.07
C TYR A 50 14.51 3.86 14.57
N ASN A 51 13.50 4.21 13.77
CA ASN A 51 13.62 4.22 12.32
C ASN A 51 14.61 5.29 11.85
N ASN A 52 15.28 5.03 10.74
CA ASN A 52 16.14 5.98 10.03
C ASN A 52 15.43 6.65 8.86
N LEU A 53 14.19 6.21 8.55
CA LEU A 53 13.31 6.74 7.51
C LEU A 53 11.94 7.08 8.13
N SER A 54 11.12 7.85 7.42
CA SER A 54 9.72 8.08 7.81
C SER A 54 8.92 6.77 7.77
N GLY A 55 7.94 6.64 8.66
CA GLY A 55 7.07 5.46 8.76
C GLY A 55 7.38 4.56 9.96
N THR A 56 6.64 3.46 10.06
CA THR A 56 6.77 2.45 11.11
C THR A 56 7.78 1.36 10.72
N ILE A 57 8.36 0.71 11.71
CA ILE A 57 9.24 -0.46 11.51
C ILE A 57 8.46 -1.70 11.94
N ARG A 58 8.43 -2.71 11.08
CA ARG A 58 8.20 -4.09 11.51
C ARG A 58 9.55 -4.78 11.70
N MET A 59 9.75 -5.33 12.89
CA MET A 59 10.99 -6.03 13.23
C MET A 59 10.76 -7.53 13.22
N SER A 60 11.69 -8.28 12.64
CA SER A 60 11.87 -9.70 12.91
C SER A 60 13.20 -9.85 13.66
N LEU A 61 13.16 -10.51 14.79
CA LEU A 61 14.36 -10.79 15.60
C LEU A 61 14.96 -12.15 15.27
N GLY A 62 14.33 -12.89 14.33
CA GLY A 62 14.76 -14.25 13.97
C GLY A 62 14.40 -15.29 15.04
N GLU A 63 14.79 -16.53 14.79
CA GLU A 63 14.74 -17.61 15.78
C GLU A 63 16.03 -17.55 16.60
N GLY A 64 15.94 -17.26 17.88
CA GLY A 64 17.09 -17.19 18.80
C GLY A 64 16.66 -17.26 20.25
N ASP A 65 17.62 -17.37 21.15
CA ASP A 65 17.41 -17.34 22.59
C ASP A 65 16.61 -16.08 22.99
N ASP A 66 15.71 -16.20 23.97
CA ASP A 66 14.77 -15.18 24.44
C ASP A 66 15.37 -13.75 24.39
N PRO A 67 15.00 -12.92 23.42
CA PRO A 67 15.54 -11.57 23.34
C PRO A 67 14.98 -10.73 24.49
N VAL A 68 15.78 -9.80 24.98
CA VAL A 68 15.26 -8.79 25.94
C VAL A 68 14.08 -8.03 25.32
N PRO A 69 13.15 -7.49 26.14
CA PRO A 69 12.03 -6.70 25.64
C PRO A 69 12.49 -5.67 24.62
N THR A 70 11.98 -5.77 23.40
CA THR A 70 12.41 -4.93 22.28
C THR A 70 11.20 -4.30 21.61
N CYS A 71 11.29 -3.00 21.32
CA CYS A 71 10.26 -2.30 20.58
C CYS A 71 10.85 -1.40 19.48
N ALA A 72 10.02 -1.08 18.49
CA ALA A 72 10.36 -0.14 17.44
C ALA A 72 9.58 1.17 17.60
N ILE A 73 10.23 2.28 17.27
CA ILE A 73 9.62 3.61 17.26
C ILE A 73 9.92 4.34 15.97
N SER A 74 9.14 5.35 15.63
CA SER A 74 9.35 6.19 14.45
C SER A 74 10.68 6.97 14.55
N MET A 75 11.15 7.46 13.41
CA MET A 75 12.34 8.33 13.34
C MET A 75 12.18 9.57 14.22
N ASP A 76 11.01 10.22 14.17
CA ASP A 76 10.79 11.47 14.92
C ASP A 76 10.73 11.21 16.43
N ALA A 77 10.08 10.12 16.86
CA ALA A 77 10.14 9.71 18.26
C ALA A 77 11.58 9.39 18.68
N GLY A 78 12.35 8.70 17.83
CA GLY A 78 13.77 8.40 18.09
C GLY A 78 14.61 9.65 18.29
N LYS A 79 14.42 10.69 17.47
CA LYS A 79 15.10 11.98 17.61
C LYS A 79 14.80 12.62 18.98
N VAL A 80 13.53 12.61 19.40
CA VAL A 80 13.12 13.12 20.72
C VAL A 80 13.82 12.36 21.85
N PHE A 81 13.90 11.02 21.74
CA PHE A 81 14.61 10.21 22.72
C PHE A 81 16.09 10.51 22.77
N VAL A 82 16.76 10.65 21.62
CA VAL A 82 18.19 11.03 21.54
C VAL A 82 18.44 12.38 22.22
N ASP A 83 17.59 13.37 21.95
CA ASP A 83 17.75 14.72 22.52
C ASP A 83 17.47 14.74 24.03
N ASN A 84 16.51 13.95 24.50
CA ASN A 84 16.22 13.84 25.93
C ASN A 84 17.28 13.03 26.67
N ALA A 85 17.81 11.97 26.06
CA ALA A 85 18.92 11.19 26.65
C ALA A 85 20.15 12.06 26.88
N LYS A 86 20.47 12.98 25.97
CA LYS A 86 21.57 13.97 26.14
C LYS A 86 21.35 14.89 27.33
N LYS A 87 20.11 15.09 27.76
CA LYS A 87 19.74 15.98 28.87
C LYS A 87 19.49 15.24 30.18
N ASN A 88 19.58 13.91 30.18
CA ASN A 88 19.23 13.04 31.31
C ASN A 88 17.82 13.29 31.89
N VAL A 89 16.87 13.61 31.05
CA VAL A 89 15.47 13.87 31.45
C VAL A 89 14.52 13.07 30.56
N GLY A 90 13.63 12.35 31.19
CA GLY A 90 12.51 11.71 30.50
C GLY A 90 11.92 10.57 31.30
N THR A 91 10.62 10.42 31.23
CA THR A 91 9.90 9.24 31.67
C THR A 91 9.29 8.59 30.46
N ILE A 92 9.51 7.31 30.25
CA ILE A 92 8.85 6.52 29.20
C ILE A 92 7.61 5.88 29.84
N SER A 93 6.43 6.23 29.35
CA SER A 93 5.20 5.52 29.70
C SER A 93 4.80 4.67 28.50
N VAL A 94 4.79 3.36 28.67
CA VAL A 94 4.33 2.42 27.62
C VAL A 94 2.87 2.09 27.91
N ASN A 95 1.96 2.66 27.12
CA ASN A 95 0.55 2.29 27.10
C ASN A 95 0.33 1.39 25.88
N ALA A 96 0.29 0.08 26.09
CA ALA A 96 -0.06 -0.87 25.06
C ALA A 96 -1.59 -0.86 24.86
N ASN A 97 -2.10 0.10 24.09
CA ASN A 97 -3.46 0.04 23.57
C ASN A 97 -3.47 -0.88 22.35
N TYR A 98 -3.51 -2.20 22.60
CA TYR A 98 -3.67 -3.17 21.54
C TYR A 98 -5.11 -3.12 21.02
N LYS A 99 -5.29 -2.64 19.80
CA LYS A 99 -6.56 -2.82 19.08
C LYS A 99 -6.47 -4.13 18.31
N ALA A 100 -7.38 -5.02 18.59
CA ALA A 100 -7.47 -6.28 17.87
C ALA A 100 -7.85 -6.00 16.41
N GLY A 101 -7.04 -6.55 15.46
CA GLY A 101 -7.35 -6.53 14.04
C GLY A 101 -8.61 -7.34 13.69
N PRO A 102 -8.81 -7.68 12.44
CA PRO A 102 -7.77 -7.73 11.39
C PRO A 102 -7.42 -6.38 10.77
N PHE A 103 -6.14 -6.10 10.61
CA PHE A 103 -5.62 -4.94 9.90
C PHE A 103 -4.99 -5.35 8.58
N MET A 104 -4.99 -4.44 7.61
CA MET A 104 -4.30 -4.69 6.34
C MET A 104 -2.79 -4.73 6.53
N SER A 105 -2.14 -5.73 5.96
CA SER A 105 -0.69 -5.83 5.96
C SER A 105 -0.06 -4.81 5.01
N ASP A 106 1.13 -4.28 5.35
CA ASP A 106 1.82 -3.28 4.54
C ASP A 106 2.23 -3.83 3.17
N PHE A 107 2.51 -5.14 3.09
CA PHE A 107 2.87 -5.81 1.85
C PHE A 107 1.67 -6.09 0.91
N SER A 108 0.44 -5.76 1.30
CA SER A 108 -0.71 -5.89 0.39
C SER A 108 -0.52 -5.01 -0.84
N SER A 109 -0.77 -5.59 -2.03
CA SER A 109 -0.63 -4.85 -3.28
C SER A 109 -1.70 -3.77 -3.42
N TRP A 110 -1.35 -2.68 -4.09
CA TRP A 110 -2.24 -1.57 -4.37
C TRP A 110 -2.70 -1.56 -5.83
N GLY A 111 -3.99 -1.36 -6.03
CA GLY A 111 -4.57 -0.94 -7.31
C GLY A 111 -4.56 0.58 -7.49
N PRO A 112 -5.27 1.08 -8.50
CA PRO A 112 -5.99 0.33 -9.51
C PRO A 112 -5.09 -0.22 -10.62
N LEU A 113 -5.69 -0.89 -11.61
CA LEU A 113 -5.01 -1.15 -12.88
C LEU A 113 -4.82 0.16 -13.67
N PRO A 114 -3.97 0.15 -14.72
CA PRO A 114 -3.71 1.35 -15.53
C PRO A 114 -4.94 1.99 -16.16
N ASP A 115 -5.98 1.21 -16.37
CA ASP A 115 -7.26 1.61 -16.96
C ASP A 115 -8.32 1.94 -15.89
N LEU A 116 -7.91 2.20 -14.65
CA LEU A 116 -8.77 2.48 -13.49
C LEU A 116 -9.68 1.33 -13.06
N GLN A 117 -9.44 0.10 -13.53
CA GLN A 117 -10.14 -1.05 -12.97
C GLN A 117 -9.68 -1.31 -11.53
N LEU A 118 -10.64 -1.52 -10.64
CA LEU A 118 -10.39 -1.75 -9.22
C LEU A 118 -9.71 -3.11 -8.98
N LYS A 119 -8.55 -3.06 -8.33
CA LYS A 119 -7.78 -4.18 -7.81
C LYS A 119 -7.24 -3.82 -6.42
N PRO A 120 -7.01 -4.81 -5.53
CA PRO A 120 -7.45 -6.21 -5.62
C PRO A 120 -8.98 -6.32 -5.60
N GLU A 121 -9.57 -7.50 -5.87
CA GLU A 121 -11.01 -7.70 -5.75
C GLU A 121 -11.46 -7.98 -4.33
N ILE A 122 -10.61 -8.68 -3.55
CA ILE A 122 -10.96 -9.17 -2.21
C ILE A 122 -9.69 -9.44 -1.41
N THR A 123 -9.81 -9.44 -0.09
CA THR A 123 -8.74 -9.71 0.86
C THR A 123 -8.93 -11.06 1.54
N ALA A 124 -7.82 -11.73 1.86
CA ALA A 124 -7.78 -12.91 2.72
C ALA A 124 -6.63 -12.78 3.74
N HIS A 125 -6.65 -13.62 4.77
CA HIS A 125 -5.59 -13.63 5.78
C HIS A 125 -4.24 -14.03 5.18
N GLY A 126 -3.23 -13.20 5.38
CA GLY A 126 -1.89 -13.39 4.82
C GLY A 126 -0.75 -12.95 5.74
N GLY A 127 -1.06 -12.37 6.90
CA GLY A 127 -0.08 -11.96 7.90
C GLY A 127 0.04 -12.97 9.02
N GLU A 128 1.27 -13.40 9.34
CA GLU A 128 1.59 -14.31 10.45
C GLU A 128 0.77 -15.61 10.43
N ILE A 129 0.71 -16.25 9.28
CA ILE A 129 -0.08 -17.46 9.06
C ILE A 129 0.73 -18.69 9.50
N THR A 130 0.28 -19.32 10.58
CA THR A 130 0.79 -20.62 10.99
C THR A 130 0.23 -21.71 10.10
N SER A 131 1.08 -22.46 9.43
CA SER A 131 0.67 -23.56 8.54
C SER A 131 1.67 -24.70 8.57
N ALA A 132 1.25 -25.87 8.04
CA ALA A 132 2.09 -27.04 7.93
C ALA A 132 3.17 -26.83 6.86
N VAL A 133 4.39 -27.18 7.21
CA VAL A 133 5.56 -27.20 6.32
C VAL A 133 6.23 -28.59 6.37
N ALA A 134 7.21 -28.84 5.51
CA ALA A 134 7.98 -30.07 5.55
C ALA A 134 8.68 -30.20 6.92
N GLY A 135 8.25 -31.18 7.70
CA GLY A 135 8.84 -31.49 9.01
C GLY A 135 8.16 -30.84 10.22
N GLY A 136 7.09 -30.05 10.03
CA GLY A 136 6.39 -29.43 11.16
C GLY A 136 5.42 -28.33 10.78
N TYR A 137 5.45 -27.27 11.57
CA TYR A 137 4.67 -26.04 11.36
C TYR A 137 5.61 -24.85 11.37
N ASP A 138 5.25 -23.82 10.62
CA ASP A 138 6.00 -22.56 10.57
C ASP A 138 5.05 -21.39 10.38
N ILE A 139 5.56 -20.16 10.56
CA ILE A 139 4.77 -18.93 10.46
C ILE A 139 5.31 -18.09 9.31
N TYR A 140 4.49 -17.90 8.28
CA TYR A 140 4.83 -17.06 7.13
C TYR A 140 3.87 -15.91 6.94
N SER A 141 4.37 -14.83 6.37
CA SER A 141 3.56 -13.67 5.97
C SER A 141 3.75 -13.38 4.49
N GLY A 142 2.67 -13.04 3.82
CA GLY A 142 2.68 -12.67 2.42
C GLY A 142 1.33 -12.83 1.74
N THR A 143 1.16 -12.21 0.59
CA THR A 143 0.03 -12.49 -0.33
C THR A 143 0.05 -13.93 -0.81
N SER A 144 1.23 -14.59 -0.76
CA SER A 144 1.40 -16.02 -1.03
C SER A 144 0.69 -16.93 -0.01
N MET A 145 0.40 -16.43 1.21
CA MET A 145 -0.40 -17.12 2.23
C MET A 145 -1.88 -16.77 2.11
N ALA A 146 -2.19 -15.55 1.70
CA ALA A 146 -3.58 -15.12 1.44
C ALA A 146 -4.21 -15.86 0.25
N ALA A 147 -3.46 -16.08 -0.83
CA ALA A 147 -3.96 -16.73 -2.04
C ALA A 147 -4.48 -18.16 -1.81
N PRO A 148 -3.74 -19.09 -1.17
CA PRO A 148 -4.24 -20.42 -0.87
C PRO A 148 -5.39 -20.41 0.15
N ASN A 149 -5.40 -19.49 1.11
CA ASN A 149 -6.54 -19.29 2.01
C ASN A 149 -7.81 -18.98 1.20
N MET A 150 -7.72 -18.05 0.24
CA MET A 150 -8.82 -17.73 -0.68
C MET A 150 -9.19 -18.92 -1.57
N ALA A 151 -8.22 -19.68 -2.08
CA ALA A 151 -8.48 -20.85 -2.90
C ALA A 151 -9.29 -21.91 -2.12
N GLY A 152 -8.97 -22.10 -0.84
CA GLY A 152 -9.73 -22.95 0.07
C GLY A 152 -11.17 -22.47 0.27
N ALA A 153 -11.36 -21.16 0.52
CA ALA A 153 -12.69 -20.56 0.65
C ALA A 153 -13.54 -20.74 -0.63
N VAL A 154 -12.92 -20.50 -1.80
CA VAL A 154 -13.56 -20.71 -3.12
C VAL A 154 -13.95 -22.17 -3.30
N ALA A 155 -13.09 -23.13 -2.95
CA ALA A 155 -13.37 -24.56 -3.08
C ALA A 155 -14.58 -24.98 -2.23
N LEU A 156 -14.64 -24.52 -0.97
CA LEU A 156 -15.74 -24.81 -0.05
C LEU A 156 -17.06 -24.19 -0.52
N LEU A 157 -17.08 -22.92 -0.90
CA LEU A 157 -18.28 -22.27 -1.40
C LEU A 157 -18.74 -22.90 -2.72
N ARG A 158 -17.81 -23.27 -3.59
CA ARG A 158 -18.11 -23.98 -4.84
C ARG A 158 -18.73 -25.34 -4.58
N GLN A 159 -18.24 -26.09 -3.59
CA GLN A 159 -18.82 -27.37 -3.19
C GLN A 159 -20.25 -27.16 -2.66
N TYR A 160 -20.44 -26.19 -1.78
CA TYR A 160 -21.77 -25.85 -1.23
C TYR A 160 -22.76 -25.51 -2.36
N LEU A 161 -22.41 -24.61 -3.27
CA LEU A 161 -23.29 -24.20 -4.36
C LEU A 161 -23.62 -25.34 -5.33
N LYS A 162 -22.68 -26.27 -5.58
CA LYS A 162 -22.93 -27.47 -6.40
C LYS A 162 -23.93 -28.41 -5.76
N THR A 163 -24.02 -28.44 -4.44
CA THR A 163 -24.96 -29.33 -3.72
C THR A 163 -26.31 -28.68 -3.48
N THR A 164 -26.40 -27.35 -3.53
CA THR A 164 -27.61 -26.58 -3.19
C THR A 164 -28.26 -25.90 -4.40
N THR A 165 -27.59 -25.89 -5.57
CA THR A 165 -28.07 -25.25 -6.79
C THR A 165 -27.72 -26.08 -8.02
N ASP A 166 -28.37 -25.80 -9.14
CA ASP A 166 -28.06 -26.40 -10.45
C ASP A 166 -26.97 -25.64 -11.23
N LEU A 167 -26.25 -24.72 -10.58
CA LEU A 167 -25.22 -23.91 -11.22
C LEU A 167 -24.01 -24.76 -11.62
N SER A 168 -23.48 -24.48 -12.80
CA SER A 168 -22.28 -25.12 -13.33
C SER A 168 -21.42 -24.16 -14.18
N GLY A 169 -20.21 -24.58 -14.53
CA GLY A 169 -19.31 -23.85 -15.41
C GLY A 169 -19.06 -22.38 -14.96
N THR A 170 -19.18 -21.45 -15.89
CA THR A 170 -18.94 -20.01 -15.66
C THR A 170 -19.98 -19.40 -14.73
N ALA A 171 -21.25 -19.84 -14.79
CA ALA A 171 -22.32 -19.34 -13.91
C ALA A 171 -22.05 -19.69 -12.43
N LEU A 172 -21.53 -20.88 -12.16
CA LEU A 172 -21.11 -21.27 -10.81
C LEU A 172 -19.92 -20.41 -10.34
N ASN A 173 -18.92 -20.18 -11.18
CA ASN A 173 -17.78 -19.34 -10.84
C ASN A 173 -18.19 -17.89 -10.56
N ALA A 174 -19.06 -17.33 -11.40
CA ALA A 174 -19.60 -16.00 -11.20
C ALA A 174 -20.33 -15.88 -9.85
N ARG A 175 -21.19 -16.85 -9.52
CA ARG A 175 -21.90 -16.87 -8.24
C ARG A 175 -20.95 -16.94 -7.05
N VAL A 176 -19.89 -17.75 -7.11
CA VAL A 176 -18.85 -17.82 -6.06
C VAL A 176 -18.20 -16.45 -5.85
N ASN A 177 -17.77 -15.79 -6.92
CA ASN A 177 -17.16 -14.46 -6.83
C ASN A 177 -18.13 -13.42 -6.25
N GLN A 178 -19.35 -13.39 -6.78
CA GLN A 178 -20.39 -12.45 -6.35
C GLN A 178 -20.74 -12.62 -4.88
N MET A 179 -20.87 -13.84 -4.38
CA MET A 179 -21.18 -14.09 -2.97
C MET A 179 -20.00 -13.74 -2.07
N LEU A 180 -18.78 -14.17 -2.38
CA LEU A 180 -17.59 -13.84 -1.58
C LEU A 180 -17.36 -12.32 -1.50
N MET A 181 -17.49 -11.62 -2.63
CA MET A 181 -17.30 -10.18 -2.66
C MET A 181 -18.44 -9.43 -1.98
N SER A 182 -19.71 -9.86 -2.17
CA SER A 182 -20.85 -9.21 -1.53
C SER A 182 -20.84 -9.30 -0.01
N THR A 183 -20.30 -10.38 0.54
CA THR A 183 -20.33 -10.66 1.98
C THR A 183 -18.98 -10.39 2.67
N ALA A 184 -18.03 -9.84 1.94
CA ALA A 184 -16.74 -9.49 2.50
C ALA A 184 -16.88 -8.40 3.57
N THR A 185 -16.17 -8.56 4.67
CA THR A 185 -16.15 -7.60 5.77
C THR A 185 -15.15 -6.48 5.47
N ILE A 186 -15.63 -5.24 5.44
CA ILE A 186 -14.76 -4.07 5.25
C ILE A 186 -13.74 -4.01 6.38
N ALA A 187 -12.47 -4.10 6.05
CA ALA A 187 -11.38 -3.95 7.01
C ALA A 187 -11.22 -2.48 7.39
N LEU A 188 -11.17 -2.24 8.70
CA LEU A 188 -11.02 -0.91 9.28
C LEU A 188 -9.63 -0.74 9.88
N ASN A 189 -9.09 0.48 9.80
CA ASN A 189 -7.85 0.83 10.47
C ASN A 189 -8.06 1.01 11.99
N GLU A 190 -7.00 1.32 12.71
CA GLU A 190 -7.04 1.54 14.16
C GLU A 190 -7.96 2.67 14.61
N GLU A 191 -8.28 3.61 13.73
CA GLU A 191 -9.18 4.73 13.99
C GLU A 191 -10.65 4.40 13.69
N GLY A 192 -10.92 3.22 13.10
CA GLY A 192 -12.25 2.78 12.70
C GLY A 192 -12.68 3.26 11.32
N ASN A 193 -11.77 3.81 10.52
CA ASN A 193 -12.02 4.18 9.13
C ASN A 193 -11.68 3.01 8.19
N PRO A 194 -12.42 2.82 7.10
CA PRO A 194 -12.07 1.80 6.13
C PRO A 194 -10.68 2.03 5.51
N TYR A 195 -9.95 0.95 5.27
CA TYR A 195 -8.85 1.02 4.31
C TYR A 195 -9.38 1.25 2.90
N SER A 196 -8.54 1.81 2.04
CA SER A 196 -8.86 2.03 0.63
C SER A 196 -9.34 0.74 -0.07
N PRO A 197 -10.41 0.78 -0.89
CA PRO A 197 -10.78 -0.34 -1.75
C PRO A 197 -9.63 -0.77 -2.67
N ARG A 198 -8.74 0.13 -3.07
CA ARG A 198 -7.54 -0.18 -3.87
C ARG A 198 -6.50 -1.01 -3.11
N LYS A 199 -6.62 -1.14 -1.78
CA LYS A 199 -5.79 -2.00 -0.95
C LYS A 199 -6.51 -3.28 -0.52
N GLN A 200 -7.82 -3.22 -0.24
CA GLN A 200 -8.57 -4.35 0.31
C GLN A 200 -9.60 -4.97 -0.64
N GLY A 201 -9.91 -4.33 -1.77
CA GLY A 201 -11.03 -4.76 -2.61
C GLY A 201 -12.36 -4.62 -1.90
N ALA A 202 -13.21 -5.63 -1.98
CA ALA A 202 -14.50 -5.67 -1.29
C ALA A 202 -14.37 -5.81 0.24
N GLY A 203 -13.19 -6.20 0.74
CA GLY A 203 -12.92 -6.47 2.15
C GLY A 203 -12.40 -7.88 2.41
N LEU A 204 -12.35 -8.28 3.66
CA LEU A 204 -11.92 -9.60 4.11
C LEU A 204 -12.99 -10.65 3.83
N ALA A 205 -12.64 -11.68 3.07
CA ALA A 205 -13.54 -12.78 2.74
C ALA A 205 -13.92 -13.62 3.97
N GLY A 206 -15.22 -13.88 4.11
CA GLY A 206 -15.80 -14.74 5.13
C GLY A 206 -16.58 -15.90 4.48
N ILE A 207 -16.05 -17.13 4.55
CA ILE A 207 -16.75 -18.29 3.97
C ILE A 207 -18.06 -18.61 4.69
N ALA A 208 -18.11 -18.43 5.99
CA ALA A 208 -19.30 -18.64 6.79
C ALA A 208 -20.42 -17.67 6.39
N ASP A 209 -20.07 -16.40 6.22
CA ASP A 209 -21.00 -15.36 5.80
C ASP A 209 -21.47 -15.59 4.36
N ALA A 210 -20.57 -15.99 3.46
CA ALA A 210 -20.92 -16.31 2.08
C ALA A 210 -21.92 -17.49 1.97
N ILE A 211 -21.79 -18.49 2.83
CA ILE A 211 -22.73 -19.63 2.90
C ILE A 211 -24.04 -19.24 3.56
N ALA A 212 -23.99 -18.42 4.60
CA ALA A 212 -25.18 -18.00 5.37
C ALA A 212 -25.98 -16.87 4.69
N ALA A 213 -25.42 -16.22 3.68
CA ALA A 213 -26.06 -15.08 3.04
C ALA A 213 -27.36 -15.46 2.33
N GLU A 214 -28.43 -14.81 2.69
CA GLU A 214 -29.75 -14.94 2.04
C GLU A 214 -29.88 -13.99 0.84
N SER A 215 -28.93 -13.09 0.63
CA SER A 215 -28.87 -12.20 -0.53
C SER A 215 -27.43 -11.98 -0.98
N TYR A 216 -27.27 -11.59 -2.23
CA TYR A 216 -26.00 -11.21 -2.82
C TYR A 216 -26.18 -10.07 -3.82
N ILE A 217 -25.09 -9.39 -4.15
CA ILE A 217 -25.10 -8.27 -5.08
C ILE A 217 -24.53 -8.68 -6.42
N THR A 218 -25.14 -8.19 -7.51
CA THR A 218 -24.60 -8.26 -8.86
C THR A 218 -24.53 -6.87 -9.48
N VAL A 219 -23.57 -6.68 -10.38
CA VAL A 219 -23.35 -5.45 -11.12
C VAL A 219 -23.50 -5.74 -12.60
N ARG A 220 -24.03 -4.79 -13.35
CA ARG A 220 -24.08 -4.84 -14.80
C ARG A 220 -22.92 -4.08 -15.42
N ASP A 221 -22.42 -4.57 -16.54
CA ASP A 221 -21.53 -3.81 -17.41
C ASP A 221 -22.31 -2.77 -18.24
N LYS A 222 -21.58 -1.98 -19.04
CA LYS A 222 -22.17 -0.97 -19.95
C LYS A 222 -23.11 -1.57 -21.01
N ASP A 223 -22.97 -2.85 -21.31
CA ASP A 223 -23.78 -3.57 -22.30
C ASP A 223 -24.97 -4.28 -21.63
N GLY A 224 -25.13 -4.12 -20.31
CA GLY A 224 -26.22 -4.68 -19.51
C GLY A 224 -26.01 -6.11 -19.03
N ASN A 225 -24.86 -6.74 -19.31
CA ASN A 225 -24.55 -8.10 -18.87
C ASN A 225 -24.17 -8.10 -17.39
N ILE A 226 -24.53 -9.18 -16.69
CA ILE A 226 -24.14 -9.37 -15.30
C ILE A 226 -22.64 -9.71 -15.25
N ARG A 227 -21.88 -8.90 -14.49
CA ARG A 227 -20.46 -9.12 -14.24
C ARG A 227 -20.24 -10.26 -13.24
N ASP A 228 -19.14 -10.94 -13.37
CA ASP A 228 -18.71 -11.99 -12.43
C ASP A 228 -18.13 -11.42 -11.12
N LYS A 229 -17.83 -10.12 -11.08
CA LYS A 229 -17.26 -9.40 -9.94
C LYS A 229 -18.21 -8.32 -9.41
N THR A 230 -18.31 -8.25 -8.09
CA THR A 230 -19.15 -7.27 -7.38
C THR A 230 -18.35 -6.04 -7.00
N LYS A 231 -18.11 -5.18 -7.98
CA LYS A 231 -17.38 -3.91 -7.83
C LYS A 231 -17.86 -2.88 -8.85
N ILE A 232 -17.78 -1.61 -8.50
CA ILE A 232 -18.14 -0.48 -9.37
C ILE A 232 -16.87 0.27 -9.79
N GLU A 233 -16.73 0.50 -11.08
CA GLU A 233 -15.64 1.26 -11.69
C GLU A 233 -16.25 2.41 -12.49
N LEU A 234 -16.04 3.66 -11.99
CA LEU A 234 -16.63 4.87 -12.52
C LEU A 234 -15.68 5.65 -13.43
N TYR A 235 -14.43 5.15 -13.51
CA TYR A 235 -13.38 5.75 -14.32
C TYR A 235 -13.08 7.21 -13.91
N ASP A 236 -12.61 8.04 -14.87
CA ASP A 236 -12.22 9.42 -14.61
C ASP A 236 -13.38 10.41 -14.79
N ASP A 237 -13.46 11.38 -13.90
CA ASP A 237 -14.33 12.56 -13.92
C ASP A 237 -13.51 13.75 -14.41
N LYS A 238 -13.25 13.79 -15.73
CA LYS A 238 -12.36 14.77 -16.37
C LYS A 238 -12.70 16.21 -16.06
N GLU A 239 -13.99 16.50 -16.01
CA GLU A 239 -14.50 17.84 -15.75
C GLU A 239 -14.60 18.18 -14.27
N LYS A 240 -14.15 17.29 -13.40
CA LYS A 240 -14.21 17.44 -11.94
C LYS A 240 -15.61 17.83 -11.45
N THR A 241 -16.63 17.15 -11.98
CA THR A 241 -18.03 17.40 -11.62
C THR A 241 -18.30 17.07 -10.16
N GLY A 242 -17.59 16.09 -9.62
CA GLY A 242 -17.79 15.57 -8.27
C GLY A 242 -19.15 14.89 -8.08
N VAL A 243 -19.75 14.41 -9.18
CA VAL A 243 -21.05 13.72 -9.16
C VAL A 243 -20.89 12.31 -9.73
N TYR A 244 -21.17 11.31 -8.93
CA TYR A 244 -20.99 9.91 -9.26
C TYR A 244 -22.30 9.16 -9.10
N THR A 245 -22.82 8.57 -10.18
CA THR A 245 -24.06 7.79 -10.17
C THR A 245 -23.78 6.39 -10.69
N PHE A 246 -24.23 5.39 -9.94
CA PHE A 246 -24.08 4.00 -10.30
C PHE A 246 -25.20 3.13 -9.75
N SER A 247 -25.41 1.96 -10.34
CA SER A 247 -26.47 1.04 -9.93
C SER A 247 -25.93 -0.38 -9.76
N PHE A 248 -26.58 -1.13 -8.87
CA PHE A 248 -26.33 -2.54 -8.65
C PHE A 248 -27.64 -3.26 -8.32
N LEU A 249 -27.63 -4.59 -8.37
CA LEU A 249 -28.79 -5.42 -8.12
C LEU A 249 -28.63 -6.18 -6.82
N VAL A 250 -29.60 -6.12 -5.94
CA VAL A 250 -29.68 -6.95 -4.74
C VAL A 250 -30.60 -8.12 -5.03
N ASN A 251 -30.07 -9.34 -4.98
CA ASN A 251 -30.77 -10.57 -5.29
C ASN A 251 -31.08 -11.31 -3.98
N ASN A 252 -32.35 -11.44 -3.63
CA ASN A 252 -32.77 -12.19 -2.45
C ASN A 252 -33.03 -13.65 -2.83
N LEU A 253 -32.28 -14.56 -2.20
CA LEU A 253 -32.36 -16.02 -2.39
C LEU A 253 -33.37 -16.67 -1.44
N SER A 254 -33.79 -15.95 -0.39
CA SER A 254 -34.64 -16.51 0.66
C SER A 254 -36.12 -16.48 0.31
N GLY A 255 -36.89 -17.29 1.01
CA GLY A 255 -38.35 -17.28 0.92
C GLY A 255 -39.04 -16.15 1.69
N LYS A 256 -38.28 -15.18 2.20
CA LYS A 256 -38.77 -14.05 3.01
C LYS A 256 -38.23 -12.74 2.46
N ALA A 257 -38.89 -11.63 2.78
CA ALA A 257 -38.37 -10.32 2.46
C ALA A 257 -37.14 -10.00 3.35
N GLU A 258 -36.09 -9.48 2.74
CA GLU A 258 -34.89 -9.02 3.41
C GLU A 258 -34.84 -7.49 3.46
N THR A 259 -34.41 -6.95 4.60
CA THR A 259 -34.38 -5.51 4.82
C THR A 259 -33.00 -5.07 5.26
N TYR A 260 -32.49 -4.03 4.66
CA TYR A 260 -31.15 -3.50 4.82
C TYR A 260 -31.16 -2.02 5.14
N ASP A 261 -30.31 -1.61 6.09
CA ASP A 261 -29.95 -0.21 6.33
C ASP A 261 -28.74 0.16 5.46
N PRO A 262 -28.90 1.04 4.46
CA PRO A 262 -27.80 1.38 3.56
C PRO A 262 -26.86 2.41 4.18
N GLN A 263 -25.57 2.14 4.11
CA GLN A 263 -24.49 3.05 4.47
C GLN A 263 -23.52 3.20 3.31
N VAL A 264 -23.10 4.44 3.04
CA VAL A 264 -22.16 4.74 1.95
C VAL A 264 -20.96 5.51 2.52
N TRP A 265 -19.79 4.94 2.33
CA TRP A 265 -18.51 5.61 2.64
C TRP A 265 -18.03 6.35 1.40
N VAL A 266 -17.70 7.63 1.56
CA VAL A 266 -17.11 8.46 0.50
C VAL A 266 -15.76 8.93 0.99
N MET A 267 -14.69 8.54 0.32
CA MET A 267 -13.32 8.69 0.80
C MET A 267 -12.38 9.14 -0.31
N THR A 268 -11.28 9.71 0.09
CA THR A 268 -10.10 9.98 -0.73
C THR A 268 -8.83 9.79 0.10
N GLU A 269 -7.67 10.11 -0.46
CA GLU A 269 -6.38 10.01 0.24
C GLU A 269 -6.18 11.15 1.24
N THR A 270 -5.47 10.87 2.31
CA THR A 270 -5.00 11.88 3.27
C THR A 270 -3.57 12.30 2.93
N LEU A 271 -3.30 13.61 2.88
CA LEU A 271 -1.93 14.08 2.85
C LEU A 271 -1.23 13.80 4.18
N ALA A 272 0.01 13.33 4.11
CA ALA A 272 0.89 13.21 5.26
C ALA A 272 1.24 14.61 5.84
N SER A 273 1.87 14.64 7.00
CA SER A 273 2.26 15.89 7.69
C SER A 273 3.21 16.76 6.87
N ASP A 274 3.99 16.17 5.97
CA ASP A 274 4.90 16.87 5.05
C ASP A 274 4.16 17.60 3.92
N LYS A 275 2.87 17.34 3.73
CA LYS A 275 2.01 17.84 2.64
C LYS A 275 2.53 17.53 1.22
N LYS A 276 3.39 16.54 1.08
CA LYS A 276 3.99 16.11 -0.19
C LYS A 276 3.70 14.65 -0.51
N THR A 277 3.54 13.84 0.51
CA THR A 277 3.25 12.41 0.39
C THR A 277 1.84 12.08 0.86
N VAL A 278 1.31 10.95 0.44
CA VAL A 278 0.01 10.43 0.87
C VAL A 278 0.23 9.53 2.09
N ALA A 279 -0.56 9.75 3.12
CA ALA A 279 -0.61 8.83 4.25
C ALA A 279 -1.49 7.63 3.90
N GLU A 280 -1.17 6.45 4.44
CA GLU A 280 -2.03 5.27 4.31
C GLU A 280 -3.26 5.39 5.23
N LYS A 281 -4.05 6.43 4.99
CA LYS A 281 -5.22 6.77 5.79
C LYS A 281 -6.28 7.44 4.92
N ALA A 282 -7.50 6.95 5.01
CA ALA A 282 -8.60 7.55 4.30
C ALA A 282 -8.95 8.95 4.86
N TYR A 283 -9.14 9.90 3.96
CA TYR A 283 -9.81 11.16 4.26
C TYR A 283 -11.31 11.00 3.93
N ILE A 284 -12.15 11.13 4.94
CA ILE A 284 -13.60 10.99 4.77
C ILE A 284 -14.18 12.29 4.21
N LEU A 285 -14.81 12.21 3.04
CA LEU A 285 -15.51 13.33 2.39
C LEU A 285 -16.91 13.48 2.99
N SER A 286 -16.97 13.86 4.26
CA SER A 286 -18.16 13.81 5.12
C SER A 286 -19.27 14.81 4.74
N ASP A 287 -18.94 15.84 3.93
CA ASP A 287 -19.89 16.83 3.43
C ASP A 287 -20.56 16.41 2.12
N SER A 288 -20.31 15.19 1.65
CA SER A 288 -20.94 14.63 0.46
C SER A 288 -22.44 14.38 0.69
N THR A 289 -23.24 14.70 -0.31
CA THR A 289 -24.66 14.36 -0.33
C THR A 289 -24.85 13.02 -1.03
N ILE A 290 -25.58 12.11 -0.38
CA ILE A 290 -25.85 10.77 -0.90
C ILE A 290 -27.35 10.63 -1.10
N THR A 291 -27.77 10.22 -2.28
CA THR A 291 -29.17 9.87 -2.57
C THR A 291 -29.25 8.43 -3.05
N LEU A 292 -30.29 7.75 -2.61
CA LEU A 292 -30.52 6.34 -2.92
C LEU A 292 -31.91 6.16 -3.56
N GLU A 293 -31.97 5.30 -4.56
CA GLU A 293 -33.23 4.85 -5.16
C GLU A 293 -33.29 3.33 -5.17
N ALA A 294 -34.46 2.76 -4.95
CA ALA A 294 -34.76 1.35 -5.12
C ALA A 294 -35.84 1.18 -6.17
N ASP A 295 -35.57 0.50 -7.28
CA ASP A 295 -36.44 0.37 -8.45
C ASP A 295 -36.99 1.72 -8.94
N GLY A 296 -36.11 2.74 -8.99
CA GLY A 296 -36.41 4.10 -9.42
C GLY A 296 -37.24 4.94 -8.44
N LYS A 297 -37.39 4.49 -7.19
CA LYS A 297 -38.08 5.23 -6.13
C LYS A 297 -37.09 5.66 -5.08
N ALA A 298 -37.17 6.94 -4.70
CA ALA A 298 -36.31 7.49 -3.65
C ALA A 298 -36.45 6.70 -2.34
N VAL A 299 -35.32 6.41 -1.71
CA VAL A 299 -35.19 5.71 -0.43
C VAL A 299 -34.77 6.71 0.64
N SER A 300 -35.56 6.82 1.70
CA SER A 300 -35.23 7.65 2.88
C SER A 300 -34.97 6.82 4.16
N GLY A 301 -34.76 5.55 4.04
CA GLY A 301 -34.53 4.62 5.13
C GLY A 301 -34.09 3.26 4.59
N ASN A 302 -34.66 2.20 5.13
CA ASN A 302 -34.28 0.84 4.76
C ASN A 302 -34.70 0.46 3.34
N ILE A 303 -33.87 -0.37 2.70
CA ILE A 303 -34.15 -1.02 1.43
C ILE A 303 -34.74 -2.41 1.73
N THR A 304 -35.94 -2.71 1.20
CA THR A 304 -36.56 -4.03 1.35
C THR A 304 -36.54 -4.76 0.01
N VAL A 305 -35.99 -5.98 0.02
CA VAL A 305 -35.92 -6.87 -1.14
C VAL A 305 -36.93 -8.00 -0.92
N PRO A 306 -38.02 -8.09 -1.68
CA PRO A 306 -39.02 -9.13 -1.49
C PRO A 306 -38.48 -10.55 -1.69
N ALA A 307 -39.16 -11.54 -1.13
CA ALA A 307 -38.78 -12.96 -1.21
C ALA A 307 -38.54 -13.41 -2.66
N GLY A 308 -37.35 -13.94 -2.93
CA GLY A 308 -36.96 -14.47 -4.24
C GLY A 308 -36.93 -13.42 -5.36
N LYS A 309 -36.89 -12.11 -5.03
CA LYS A 309 -36.85 -11.02 -5.99
C LYS A 309 -35.50 -10.33 -6.04
N THR A 310 -35.34 -9.56 -7.11
CA THR A 310 -34.20 -8.66 -7.30
C THR A 310 -34.70 -7.23 -7.26
N VAL A 311 -33.97 -6.36 -6.58
CA VAL A 311 -34.21 -4.91 -6.51
C VAL A 311 -32.98 -4.20 -7.08
N SER A 312 -33.22 -3.23 -7.95
CA SER A 312 -32.15 -2.35 -8.47
C SER A 312 -31.96 -1.19 -7.50
N VAL A 313 -30.75 -1.03 -7.01
CA VAL A 313 -30.37 0.09 -6.15
C VAL A 313 -29.49 1.05 -6.93
N THR A 314 -29.88 2.32 -7.00
CA THR A 314 -29.08 3.39 -7.58
C THR A 314 -28.57 4.30 -6.48
N VAL A 315 -27.28 4.58 -6.52
CA VAL A 315 -26.58 5.50 -5.60
C VAL A 315 -26.12 6.69 -6.41
N THR A 316 -26.43 7.89 -5.94
CA THR A 316 -25.83 9.12 -6.44
C THR A 316 -25.10 9.82 -5.32
N ILE A 317 -23.81 10.05 -5.52
CA ILE A 317 -22.90 10.77 -4.62
C ILE A 317 -22.62 12.11 -5.24
N LYS A 318 -22.82 13.18 -4.48
CA LYS A 318 -22.40 14.53 -4.86
C LYS A 318 -21.43 15.04 -3.80
N LEU A 319 -20.19 15.28 -4.19
CA LEU A 319 -19.19 15.86 -3.31
C LEU A 319 -19.60 17.25 -2.84
N GLY A 320 -19.41 17.52 -1.57
CA GLY A 320 -19.62 18.84 -1.00
C GLY A 320 -18.50 19.82 -1.34
N ASP A 321 -18.70 21.08 -1.01
CA ASP A 321 -17.74 22.14 -1.36
C ASP A 321 -16.42 22.00 -0.61
N ALA A 322 -16.45 21.55 0.65
CA ALA A 322 -15.23 21.34 1.44
C ALA A 322 -14.41 20.16 0.90
N GLY A 323 -15.08 19.07 0.53
CA GLY A 323 -14.43 17.90 -0.08
C GLY A 323 -13.79 18.22 -1.42
N ARG A 324 -14.51 18.92 -2.30
CA ARG A 324 -13.96 19.38 -3.60
C ARG A 324 -12.79 20.33 -3.41
N LYS A 325 -12.90 21.29 -2.50
CA LYS A 325 -11.80 22.20 -2.17
C LYS A 325 -10.57 21.44 -1.69
N TYR A 326 -10.75 20.46 -0.81
CA TYR A 326 -9.64 19.61 -0.34
C TYR A 326 -8.95 18.88 -1.50
N LEU A 327 -9.72 18.29 -2.42
CA LEU A 327 -9.19 17.58 -3.58
C LEU A 327 -8.41 18.53 -4.52
N ASP A 328 -8.97 19.68 -4.84
CA ASP A 328 -8.37 20.67 -5.77
C ASP A 328 -7.09 21.29 -5.20
N GLU A 329 -7.07 21.60 -3.89
CA GLU A 329 -5.90 22.22 -3.25
C GLU A 329 -4.79 21.21 -2.92
N SER A 330 -5.14 19.93 -2.70
CA SER A 330 -4.18 18.90 -2.29
C SER A 330 -3.63 18.10 -3.46
N PHE A 331 -4.39 17.94 -4.55
CA PHE A 331 -4.08 17.00 -5.63
C PHE A 331 -4.29 17.63 -7.01
N VAL A 332 -3.30 18.39 -7.46
CA VAL A 332 -3.37 19.15 -8.73
C VAL A 332 -3.72 18.27 -9.93
N ASN A 333 -3.13 17.07 -10.00
CA ASN A 333 -3.34 16.11 -11.08
C ASN A 333 -4.57 15.20 -10.89
N GLY A 334 -5.43 15.54 -9.95
CA GLY A 334 -6.58 14.70 -9.59
C GLY A 334 -6.25 13.64 -8.53
N MET A 335 -7.28 13.03 -7.98
CA MET A 335 -7.15 12.00 -6.96
C MET A 335 -8.35 11.04 -6.97
N TYR A 336 -8.16 9.87 -6.40
CA TYR A 336 -9.23 8.88 -6.29
C TYR A 336 -10.35 9.36 -5.37
N VAL A 337 -11.59 9.13 -5.80
CA VAL A 337 -12.80 9.17 -4.97
C VAL A 337 -13.34 7.77 -4.91
N GLU A 338 -13.36 7.18 -3.75
CA GLU A 338 -13.57 5.77 -3.56
C GLU A 338 -14.36 5.47 -2.28
N GLY A 339 -14.80 4.26 -2.12
CA GLY A 339 -15.47 3.86 -0.90
C GLY A 339 -16.27 2.57 -1.04
N PHE A 340 -17.26 2.46 -0.19
CA PHE A 340 -18.09 1.26 -0.08
C PHE A 340 -19.56 1.64 0.02
N VAL A 341 -20.41 0.80 -0.56
CA VAL A 341 -21.81 0.73 -0.20
C VAL A 341 -21.98 -0.52 0.67
N SER A 342 -22.46 -0.35 1.89
CA SER A 342 -22.75 -1.41 2.83
C SER A 342 -24.25 -1.43 3.09
N LEU A 343 -24.87 -2.57 2.89
CA LEU A 343 -26.26 -2.84 3.20
C LEU A 343 -26.30 -3.68 4.45
N GLN A 344 -26.46 -3.02 5.60
CA GLN A 344 -26.47 -3.67 6.91
C GLN A 344 -27.80 -4.39 7.12
N ALA A 345 -27.73 -5.68 7.35
CA ALA A 345 -28.94 -6.46 7.58
C ALA A 345 -29.58 -6.09 8.93
N THR A 346 -30.89 -5.83 8.94
CA THR A 346 -31.60 -5.38 10.12
C THR A 346 -31.91 -6.50 11.15
N GLY A 347 -31.55 -7.76 10.87
CA GLY A 347 -31.71 -8.93 11.74
C GLY A 347 -30.43 -9.36 12.43
N LYS A 348 -30.49 -9.75 13.69
CA LYS A 348 -29.31 -10.11 14.53
C LYS A 348 -28.43 -11.26 14.00
N THR A 349 -28.95 -12.09 13.11
CA THR A 349 -28.24 -13.27 12.56
C THR A 349 -28.01 -13.18 11.07
N LYS A 350 -28.25 -12.01 10.47
CA LYS A 350 -28.20 -11.83 9.02
C LYS A 350 -26.89 -11.23 8.58
N VAL A 351 -26.46 -11.62 7.38
CA VAL A 351 -25.21 -11.19 6.79
C VAL A 351 -25.38 -9.81 6.13
N THR A 352 -24.51 -8.89 6.49
CA THR A 352 -24.34 -7.61 5.80
C THR A 352 -23.75 -7.87 4.42
N ILE A 353 -24.27 -7.20 3.40
CA ILE A 353 -23.76 -7.29 2.04
C ILE A 353 -23.31 -5.92 1.54
N GLY A 354 -22.34 -5.88 0.64
CA GLY A 354 -21.80 -4.62 0.16
C GLY A 354 -20.97 -4.76 -1.11
N LEU A 355 -20.45 -3.65 -1.56
CA LEU A 355 -19.55 -3.58 -2.71
C LEU A 355 -18.65 -2.34 -2.64
N PRO A 356 -17.41 -2.42 -3.17
CA PRO A 356 -16.54 -1.27 -3.33
C PRO A 356 -16.85 -0.51 -4.62
N TYR A 357 -16.53 0.79 -4.62
CA TYR A 357 -16.52 1.60 -5.83
C TYR A 357 -15.26 2.45 -5.91
N LEU A 358 -14.90 2.83 -7.14
CA LEU A 358 -13.73 3.63 -7.46
C LEU A 358 -14.06 4.63 -8.59
N ALA A 359 -13.70 5.88 -8.39
CA ALA A 359 -13.65 6.94 -9.38
C ALA A 359 -12.31 7.68 -9.29
N PHE A 360 -11.99 8.45 -10.31
CA PHE A 360 -10.88 9.39 -10.30
C PHE A 360 -11.39 10.79 -10.58
N TYR A 361 -11.20 11.71 -9.65
CA TYR A 361 -11.61 13.12 -9.75
C TYR A 361 -10.51 13.89 -10.49
N GLY A 362 -10.65 14.06 -11.80
CA GLY A 362 -9.70 14.66 -12.73
C GLY A 362 -9.58 13.87 -14.03
N ASP A 363 -8.77 14.34 -14.98
CA ASP A 363 -8.40 13.56 -16.16
C ASP A 363 -7.25 12.60 -15.79
N TRP A 364 -7.49 11.30 -15.96
CA TRP A 364 -6.48 10.29 -15.67
C TRP A 364 -5.23 10.42 -16.53
N ASN A 365 -5.34 11.04 -17.71
CA ASN A 365 -4.21 11.25 -18.61
C ASN A 365 -3.35 12.46 -18.20
N ASP A 366 -3.84 13.40 -17.40
CA ASP A 366 -3.08 14.56 -16.94
C ASP A 366 -2.05 14.17 -15.86
N ALA A 367 -2.29 13.09 -15.12
CA ALA A 367 -1.35 12.61 -14.13
C ALA A 367 -0.06 12.12 -14.81
N PRO A 368 1.13 12.54 -14.33
CA PRO A 368 2.39 12.11 -14.93
C PRO A 368 2.50 10.58 -14.94
N LEU A 369 3.00 10.05 -16.05
CA LEU A 369 3.25 8.62 -16.19
C LEU A 369 4.61 8.24 -15.61
N PHE A 370 5.62 9.06 -15.88
CA PHE A 370 6.98 8.83 -15.40
C PHE A 370 7.24 9.55 -14.08
N ASP A 371 7.98 8.89 -13.21
CA ASP A 371 8.56 9.51 -12.04
C ASP A 371 9.74 10.41 -12.45
N TYR A 372 10.11 11.33 -11.58
CA TYR A 372 11.31 12.13 -11.79
C TYR A 372 12.52 11.24 -11.99
N SER A 373 13.39 11.65 -12.93
CA SER A 373 14.72 11.08 -13.00
C SER A 373 15.56 11.54 -11.81
N GLU A 374 16.58 10.76 -11.47
CA GLU A 374 17.54 11.17 -10.43
C GLU A 374 18.25 12.49 -10.76
N TYR A 375 18.40 12.80 -12.05
CA TYR A 375 18.99 14.06 -12.53
C TYR A 375 18.08 15.26 -12.31
N GLU A 376 16.79 15.14 -12.63
CA GLU A 376 15.78 16.17 -12.34
C GLU A 376 15.65 16.45 -10.86
N LEU A 377 15.68 15.42 -10.02
CA LEU A 377 15.67 15.56 -8.57
C LEU A 377 16.92 16.27 -8.07
N ALA A 378 18.09 15.90 -8.57
CA ALA A 378 19.34 16.54 -8.21
C ALA A 378 19.35 18.03 -8.60
N GLU A 379 18.92 18.35 -9.81
CA GLU A 379 18.83 19.74 -10.29
C GLU A 379 17.83 20.56 -9.48
N SER A 380 16.66 20.02 -9.17
CA SER A 380 15.63 20.71 -8.35
C SER A 380 16.10 21.04 -6.93
N GLN A 381 17.15 20.37 -6.46
CA GLN A 381 17.72 20.58 -5.11
C GLN A 381 19.01 21.40 -5.11
N LYS A 382 19.49 21.82 -6.28
CA LYS A 382 20.82 22.41 -6.47
C LYS A 382 21.02 23.68 -5.65
N ASP A 383 20.09 24.53 -5.48
CA ASP A 383 20.25 25.84 -4.81
C ASP A 383 19.27 26.06 -3.64
N THR A 384 18.77 24.97 -3.05
CA THR A 384 17.74 25.06 -2.01
C THR A 384 18.29 25.36 -0.60
N GLY A 385 19.61 25.38 -0.42
CA GLY A 385 20.25 25.53 0.90
C GLY A 385 20.04 24.33 1.83
N VAL A 386 19.42 23.26 1.33
CA VAL A 386 19.28 22.01 2.08
C VAL A 386 20.64 21.34 2.21
N PRO A 387 21.08 20.94 3.41
CA PRO A 387 22.32 20.20 3.60
C PRO A 387 22.38 18.95 2.71
N ALA A 388 23.57 18.59 2.25
CA ALA A 388 23.74 17.45 1.35
C ALA A 388 23.21 16.13 1.93
N GLU A 389 23.34 15.95 3.24
CA GLU A 389 22.84 14.81 4.01
C GLU A 389 21.31 14.74 4.12
N ASP A 390 20.62 15.87 3.96
CA ASP A 390 19.16 15.97 4.03
C ASP A 390 18.50 16.03 2.64
N LYS A 391 19.31 16.10 1.56
CA LYS A 391 18.79 16.02 0.20
C LYS A 391 18.18 14.66 -0.02
N LEU A 392 17.00 14.64 -0.64
CA LEU A 392 16.39 13.39 -1.08
C LEU A 392 17.44 12.61 -1.88
N VAL A 393 17.84 11.47 -1.35
CA VAL A 393 18.82 10.62 -2.02
C VAL A 393 18.23 10.23 -3.36
N ALA A 394 18.92 10.54 -4.42
CA ALA A 394 18.50 10.23 -5.79
C ALA A 394 18.24 8.73 -6.01
N SER A 395 18.68 7.86 -5.10
CA SER A 395 18.35 6.44 -5.08
C SER A 395 16.84 6.15 -4.93
N ALA A 396 16.04 7.12 -4.48
CA ALA A 396 14.58 6.99 -4.46
C ALA A 396 13.95 7.24 -5.84
N ALA A 397 14.64 7.97 -6.73
CA ALA A 397 14.15 8.19 -8.06
C ALA A 397 14.20 6.89 -8.87
N SER A 398 13.09 6.58 -9.49
CA SER A 398 12.93 5.33 -10.21
C SER A 398 13.37 5.40 -11.66
N THR A 399 13.62 6.60 -12.21
CA THR A 399 14.12 6.77 -13.58
C THR A 399 15.60 7.11 -13.55
N LYS A 400 16.43 6.23 -14.09
CA LYS A 400 17.89 6.38 -14.12
C LYS A 400 18.56 5.49 -15.15
N VAL A 401 19.77 5.87 -15.52
CA VAL A 401 20.63 5.10 -16.41
C VAL A 401 21.77 4.51 -15.60
N ILE A 402 21.98 3.20 -15.70
CA ILE A 402 23.01 2.47 -14.96
C ILE A 402 24.08 1.99 -15.90
N GLY A 403 25.33 2.30 -15.56
CA GLY A 403 26.52 1.78 -16.22
C GLY A 403 27.24 0.73 -15.40
N MET A 404 28.03 -0.10 -16.07
CA MET A 404 28.87 -1.11 -15.44
C MET A 404 30.33 -0.67 -15.43
N TYR A 405 31.02 -0.89 -14.31
CA TYR A 405 32.46 -0.67 -14.20
C TYR A 405 33.26 -1.85 -14.76
N TYR A 406 34.50 -1.55 -15.19
CA TYR A 406 35.42 -2.50 -15.84
C TYR A 406 35.72 -3.77 -15.06
N ASP A 407 35.55 -3.78 -13.74
CA ASP A 407 35.82 -4.96 -12.91
C ASP A 407 34.59 -5.83 -12.59
N ASP A 408 33.48 -5.62 -13.30
CA ASP A 408 32.20 -6.34 -13.19
C ASP A 408 31.60 -6.40 -11.76
N LYS A 409 32.14 -5.62 -10.83
CA LYS A 409 31.74 -5.71 -9.42
C LYS A 409 30.79 -4.63 -8.98
N TYR A 410 30.73 -3.53 -9.72
CA TYR A 410 29.94 -2.38 -9.30
C TYR A 410 29.10 -1.84 -10.47
N ILE A 411 27.81 -1.71 -10.20
CA ILE A 411 26.87 -0.97 -11.06
C ILE A 411 26.54 0.35 -10.38
N LEU A 412 26.66 1.45 -11.09
CA LEU A 412 26.33 2.78 -10.57
C LEU A 412 25.47 3.55 -11.57
N SER A 413 24.67 4.47 -11.06
CA SER A 413 24.00 5.44 -11.91
C SER A 413 25.00 6.25 -12.72
N MET A 414 24.81 6.28 -14.05
CA MET A 414 25.66 7.06 -14.92
C MET A 414 25.55 8.54 -14.58
N GLY A 415 26.64 9.29 -14.78
CA GLY A 415 26.72 10.70 -14.39
C GLY A 415 26.85 10.92 -12.90
N SER A 416 26.96 9.88 -12.09
CA SER A 416 27.15 10.01 -10.64
C SER A 416 28.61 10.22 -10.30
N TYR A 417 28.90 11.12 -9.38
CA TYR A 417 30.21 11.21 -8.77
C TYR A 417 30.13 10.90 -7.26
N LEU A 418 31.16 10.24 -6.79
CA LEU A 418 31.29 9.88 -5.39
C LEU A 418 31.79 11.11 -4.60
N TYR A 419 30.98 11.58 -3.70
CA TYR A 419 31.43 12.57 -2.72
C TYR A 419 31.89 11.79 -1.49
N SER A 420 33.20 11.77 -1.25
CA SER A 420 33.77 11.16 -0.04
C SER A 420 33.53 12.09 1.14
N MET A 421 32.62 11.71 2.00
CA MET A 421 32.58 12.19 3.37
C MET A 421 33.23 11.11 4.23
N GLU A 422 34.04 11.49 5.23
CA GLU A 422 34.89 10.63 6.08
C GLU A 422 34.49 9.15 6.16
N GLU A 423 35.39 8.28 5.84
CA GLU A 423 35.53 6.83 5.85
C GLU A 423 34.28 5.89 5.84
N SER A 424 33.07 6.35 6.08
CA SER A 424 31.86 5.49 6.15
C SER A 424 30.67 5.87 5.31
N ASP A 425 30.58 7.10 4.78
CA ASP A 425 29.42 7.57 4.04
C ASP A 425 29.78 8.03 2.63
N VAL A 426 29.44 7.22 1.64
CA VAL A 426 29.56 7.56 0.23
C VAL A 426 28.22 8.15 -0.24
N ALA A 427 28.15 9.46 -0.42
CA ALA A 427 27.04 10.09 -1.09
C ALA A 427 27.26 10.07 -2.62
N ILE A 428 26.27 9.55 -3.32
CA ILE A 428 26.26 9.55 -4.81
C ILE A 428 25.46 10.76 -5.25
N TYR A 429 26.07 11.66 -6.00
CA TYR A 429 25.42 12.84 -6.57
C TYR A 429 25.29 12.69 -8.09
N PRO A 430 24.07 12.62 -8.64
CA PRO A 430 23.87 12.53 -10.09
C PRO A 430 24.08 13.90 -10.75
N ASP A 431 24.89 13.91 -11.82
CA ASP A 431 25.18 15.08 -12.63
C ASP A 431 25.02 14.70 -14.11
N PRO A 432 23.97 15.18 -14.80
CA PRO A 432 23.70 14.80 -16.17
C PRO A 432 24.82 15.21 -17.15
N ASP A 433 25.58 16.24 -16.80
CA ASP A 433 26.70 16.71 -17.64
C ASP A 433 27.91 15.77 -17.58
N LYS A 434 27.88 14.78 -16.68
CA LYS A 434 28.95 13.79 -16.51
C LYS A 434 28.57 12.40 -17.02
N ILE A 435 27.47 12.27 -17.74
CA ILE A 435 27.10 11.01 -18.38
C ILE A 435 28.07 10.74 -19.53
N ALA A 436 28.95 9.76 -19.33
CA ALA A 436 29.93 9.36 -20.34
C ALA A 436 30.19 7.85 -20.27
N LEU A 437 30.38 7.28 -21.45
CA LEU A 437 30.89 5.92 -21.59
C LEU A 437 32.35 6.02 -22.09
N SER A 438 33.24 5.27 -21.47
CA SER A 438 34.62 5.16 -21.96
C SER A 438 34.82 3.77 -22.55
N MET A 439 35.23 3.75 -23.80
CA MET A 439 35.58 2.52 -24.52
C MET A 439 37.01 2.02 -24.23
N PHE A 440 37.76 2.74 -23.40
CA PHE A 440 39.18 2.44 -23.14
C PHE A 440 39.46 2.43 -21.64
N ASP A 441 40.11 1.34 -21.21
CA ASP A 441 40.74 1.27 -19.90
C ASP A 441 41.91 2.23 -19.84
N THR A 442 41.83 3.25 -19.04
CA THR A 442 42.98 4.05 -18.62
C THR A 442 43.47 3.49 -17.29
N ALA A 443 44.61 2.83 -17.35
CA ALA A 443 45.22 2.14 -16.21
C ALA A 443 45.11 2.93 -14.90
N GLY A 444 44.36 2.37 -13.96
CA GLY A 444 44.14 2.92 -12.62
C GLY A 444 42.96 3.87 -12.44
N GLN A 445 42.13 4.10 -13.45
CA GLN A 445 40.87 4.83 -13.30
C GLN A 445 39.67 3.90 -13.51
N ARG A 446 38.71 3.97 -12.62
CA ARG A 446 37.42 3.27 -12.78
C ARG A 446 36.62 3.95 -13.88
N THR A 447 36.38 3.25 -14.99
CA THR A 447 35.63 3.75 -16.14
C THR A 447 34.36 2.90 -16.33
N ILE A 448 33.27 3.56 -16.64
CA ILE A 448 32.03 2.90 -17.05
C ILE A 448 32.19 2.58 -18.54
N TYR A 449 32.20 1.30 -18.90
CA TYR A 449 32.43 0.85 -20.26
C TYR A 449 31.18 0.38 -20.99
N GLU A 450 30.08 0.14 -20.24
CA GLU A 450 28.86 -0.41 -20.79
C GLU A 450 27.62 0.28 -20.19
N LEU A 451 26.65 0.58 -21.06
CA LEU A 451 25.29 0.89 -20.63
C LEU A 451 24.61 -0.41 -20.19
N TYR A 452 24.54 -0.64 -18.88
CA TYR A 452 24.01 -1.88 -18.34
C TYR A 452 22.50 -1.92 -18.38
N MET A 453 21.83 -0.85 -17.97
CA MET A 453 20.37 -0.81 -17.88
C MET A 453 19.83 0.62 -17.84
N VAL A 454 18.68 0.82 -18.49
CA VAL A 454 17.85 2.02 -18.34
C VAL A 454 16.64 1.65 -17.50
N TYR A 455 16.49 2.28 -16.35
CA TYR A 455 15.30 2.19 -15.53
C TYR A 455 14.35 3.33 -15.87
N ALA A 456 13.13 3.01 -16.23
CA ALA A 456 12.04 3.98 -16.33
C ALA A 456 11.07 3.77 -15.17
N GLY A 457 11.00 4.74 -14.28
CA GLY A 457 10.08 4.73 -13.15
C GLY A 457 8.69 5.13 -13.60
N LEU A 458 7.73 4.22 -13.46
CA LEU A 458 6.34 4.46 -13.81
C LEU A 458 5.51 4.68 -12.55
N LEU A 459 4.88 5.84 -12.41
CA LEU A 459 3.95 6.16 -11.33
C LEU A 459 2.63 5.42 -11.45
N ARG A 460 2.29 5.00 -12.66
CA ARG A 460 1.13 4.17 -12.99
C ARG A 460 1.50 3.23 -14.12
N GLY A 461 0.75 2.15 -14.29
CA GLY A 461 1.00 1.23 -15.39
C GLY A 461 0.63 1.85 -16.74
N ALA A 462 1.17 1.28 -17.81
CA ALA A 462 0.88 1.68 -19.18
C ALA A 462 0.38 0.50 -20.01
N ALA A 463 -0.53 0.75 -20.94
CA ALA A 463 -1.01 -0.28 -21.85
C ALA A 463 0.13 -0.77 -22.75
N TYR A 464 0.99 0.14 -23.17
CA TYR A 464 2.23 -0.16 -23.91
C TYR A 464 3.28 0.93 -23.65
N MET A 465 4.53 0.60 -23.90
CA MET A 465 5.68 1.48 -23.84
C MET A 465 6.54 1.21 -25.07
N ASP A 466 6.72 2.24 -25.90
CA ASP A 466 7.64 2.21 -27.04
C ASP A 466 9.01 2.68 -26.56
N ILE A 467 10.03 1.89 -26.83
CA ILE A 467 11.44 2.20 -26.59
C ILE A 467 12.12 2.34 -27.96
N GLU A 468 12.67 3.50 -28.22
CA GLU A 468 13.38 3.77 -29.48
C GLU A 468 14.71 4.44 -29.17
N ILE A 469 15.78 3.93 -29.78
CA ILE A 469 17.10 4.53 -29.73
C ILE A 469 17.45 4.97 -31.15
N THR A 470 17.75 6.25 -31.32
CA THR A 470 18.12 6.86 -32.58
C THR A 470 19.58 7.27 -32.55
N ASP A 471 20.27 7.13 -33.67
CA ASP A 471 21.57 7.73 -33.88
C ASP A 471 21.39 9.24 -34.09
N ASP A 472 21.94 10.05 -33.21
CA ASP A 472 21.76 11.50 -33.20
C ASP A 472 22.40 12.19 -34.43
N ALA A 473 23.42 11.57 -35.00
CA ALA A 473 24.13 12.11 -36.19
C ALA A 473 23.39 11.83 -37.49
N THR A 474 22.71 10.70 -37.61
CA THR A 474 22.04 10.27 -38.85
C THR A 474 20.51 10.36 -38.75
N GLY A 475 19.96 10.34 -37.56
CA GLY A 475 18.52 10.23 -37.31
C GLY A 475 17.97 8.82 -37.53
N ASP A 476 18.83 7.84 -37.76
CA ASP A 476 18.41 6.45 -37.98
C ASP A 476 18.02 5.78 -36.67
N VAL A 477 16.93 5.01 -36.68
CA VAL A 477 16.53 4.18 -35.56
C VAL A 477 17.42 2.95 -35.49
N VAL A 478 18.24 2.85 -34.46
CA VAL A 478 19.20 1.74 -34.26
C VAL A 478 18.62 0.64 -33.35
N TYR A 479 17.59 0.95 -32.57
CA TYR A 479 16.88 -0.02 -31.75
C TYR A 479 15.42 0.40 -31.56
N LYS A 480 14.52 -0.58 -31.59
CA LYS A 480 13.11 -0.37 -31.28
C LYS A 480 12.52 -1.59 -30.58
N GLU A 481 11.82 -1.36 -29.49
CA GLU A 481 11.08 -2.37 -28.74
C GLU A 481 9.73 -1.81 -28.30
N VAL A 482 8.69 -2.66 -28.33
CA VAL A 482 7.39 -2.35 -27.76
C VAL A 482 7.12 -3.32 -26.61
N LYS A 483 6.82 -2.79 -25.42
CA LYS A 483 6.39 -3.58 -24.28
C LYS A 483 4.91 -3.32 -24.02
N GLU A 484 4.12 -4.38 -23.88
CA GLU A 484 2.70 -4.31 -23.58
C GLU A 484 2.45 -4.60 -22.11
N ASN A 485 1.35 -4.02 -21.56
CA ASN A 485 0.89 -4.24 -20.18
C ASN A 485 1.99 -3.95 -19.14
N VAL A 486 2.62 -2.79 -19.27
CA VAL A 486 3.72 -2.38 -18.38
C VAL A 486 3.19 -2.00 -17.02
N SER A 487 3.64 -2.69 -16.00
CA SER A 487 3.24 -2.42 -14.61
C SER A 487 3.86 -1.12 -14.10
N LYS A 488 3.18 -0.47 -13.15
CA LYS A 488 3.81 0.63 -12.39
C LYS A 488 5.05 0.13 -11.66
N SER A 489 6.04 1.00 -11.56
CA SER A 489 7.24 0.70 -10.81
C SER A 489 6.97 0.70 -9.30
N TYR A 490 7.68 -0.18 -8.60
CA TYR A 490 7.77 -0.06 -7.15
C TYR A 490 8.63 1.17 -6.82
N ALA A 491 8.11 2.08 -6.02
CA ALA A 491 8.97 3.06 -5.38
C ALA A 491 9.95 2.29 -4.48
N ALA A 492 11.21 2.29 -4.83
CA ALA A 492 12.26 1.69 -4.03
C ALA A 492 12.56 2.59 -2.81
N GLY A 493 11.56 2.82 -1.98
CA GLY A 493 11.69 3.51 -0.71
C GLY A 493 12.04 2.50 0.38
N GLY A 494 13.31 2.26 0.60
CA GLY A 494 13.78 1.46 1.72
C GLY A 494 13.27 0.02 1.75
N SER A 495 13.39 -0.63 2.89
CA SER A 495 12.98 -2.01 3.16
C SER A 495 11.46 -2.25 3.22
N ASN A 496 10.66 -1.30 2.84
CA ASN A 496 9.20 -1.43 2.76
C ASN A 496 8.79 -1.79 1.34
N ARG A 497 9.35 -2.86 0.83
CA ARG A 497 8.92 -3.50 -0.41
C ARG A 497 7.84 -4.50 -0.11
#